data_5f4b0fcedcfe883535b7a8576ddc1159
#
_entry.id   5f4b0fcedcfe883535b7a8576ddc1159
#
_cell.length_a   1.000
_cell.length_b   1.000
_cell.length_c   1.000
_cell.angle_alpha   90.00
_cell.angle_beta   90.00
_cell.angle_gamma   90.00
#
_symmetry.space_group_name_H-M   'P 1'
#
loop_
_entity.id
_entity.type
_entity.pdbx_description
1 polymer ?
#
loop_
_entity_poly.entity_id
_entity_poly.type
_entity_poly.pdbx_seq_one_letter_code
_entity_poly.pdbx_strand_id
1 'polypeptide(L)'
;MLIDHSYRRAVASVMMDMPRNGGRVERRAAGTAFFVQYEYAWNASATYAVAPRHVVEAGELHGARGLFLRVADGAGVHDITMPAERWVPHPATDVTVARVEAPSGIDLHAYPQEALTYPKDRKGLAPVGEGDEVFFVSLFSHLSGQEHVLPIIRFGNIALMPYEPIKTKISAAKGAPEVAVTAYLVESRSWGGQSGSPAWVYFPASRFVTREEIAGSKPRLLGFVQAHYPIDPDEDLFFGDLAGTRALEPHAGIAIVVPTESIVEVLMSKKLQDERDALRAEHKARQPASAMHGIFKQAPVGEDVFERIEDLTRKLVKVPKSEVDKKRRKSSENAGEKTGKKASEKPGEKASGRAGGD
;
A
#
# COMPACT_ATOMS: atom_id res chain seq x y z
N MET A 1 8.33 -7.46 18.59
CA MET A 1 8.38 -7.85 17.16
C MET A 1 9.70 -7.39 16.55
N LEU A 2 10.36 -8.21 15.73
CA LEU A 2 11.54 -7.81 14.95
C LEU A 2 11.11 -7.66 13.49
N ILE A 3 11.27 -6.47 12.91
CA ILE A 3 10.99 -6.22 11.51
C ILE A 3 12.22 -6.56 10.69
N ASP A 4 12.04 -7.40 9.67
CA ASP A 4 13.13 -7.80 8.77
C ASP A 4 13.73 -6.58 8.06
N HIS A 5 15.05 -6.60 7.90
CA HIS A 5 15.80 -5.48 7.31
C HIS A 5 15.38 -5.18 5.86
N SER A 6 14.87 -6.18 5.12
CA SER A 6 14.40 -6.03 3.74
C SER A 6 13.29 -4.98 3.60
N TYR A 7 12.39 -4.88 4.59
CA TYR A 7 11.34 -3.85 4.60
C TYR A 7 11.90 -2.43 4.61
N ARG A 8 13.07 -2.23 5.21
CA ARG A 8 13.70 -0.92 5.33
C ARG A 8 14.46 -0.50 4.06
N ARG A 9 14.87 -1.46 3.24
CA ARG A 9 15.68 -1.21 2.04
C ARG A 9 14.85 -0.82 0.82
N ALA A 10 13.54 -1.10 0.85
CA ALA A 10 12.65 -0.84 -0.28
C ALA A 10 11.98 0.55 -0.24
N VAL A 11 12.53 1.49 0.53
CA VAL A 11 12.02 2.87 0.63
C VAL A 11 13.06 3.89 0.19
N ALA A 12 12.58 5.02 -0.31
CA ALA A 12 13.40 6.14 -0.76
C ALA A 12 12.87 7.46 -0.22
N SER A 13 13.75 8.43 0.02
CA SER A 13 13.33 9.82 0.21
C SER A 13 13.01 10.46 -1.14
N VAL A 14 11.83 11.05 -1.24
CA VAL A 14 11.51 11.96 -2.33
C VAL A 14 12.22 13.28 -2.04
N MET A 15 13.24 13.61 -2.85
CA MET A 15 14.08 14.79 -2.69
C MET A 15 13.76 15.81 -3.77
N MET A 16 13.74 17.09 -3.42
CA MET A 16 13.45 18.19 -4.33
C MET A 16 14.53 19.27 -4.25
N ASP A 17 14.96 19.76 -5.38
CA ASP A 17 15.85 20.90 -5.49
C ASP A 17 15.06 22.21 -5.44
N MET A 18 14.94 22.77 -4.25
CA MET A 18 14.15 23.96 -3.98
C MET A 18 14.96 25.26 -4.15
N PRO A 19 14.46 26.24 -4.91
CA PRO A 19 15.09 27.53 -5.02
C PRO A 19 15.06 28.30 -3.68
N ARG A 20 16.15 28.95 -3.35
CA ARG A 20 16.31 29.81 -2.19
C ARG A 20 16.67 31.24 -2.60
N ASN A 21 16.47 32.18 -1.68
CA ASN A 21 16.87 33.55 -1.87
C ASN A 21 18.37 33.63 -2.25
N GLY A 22 18.71 34.46 -3.24
CA GLY A 22 20.07 34.62 -3.75
C GLY A 22 20.46 33.56 -4.81
N GLY A 23 19.49 32.83 -5.42
CA GLY A 23 19.74 31.91 -6.52
C GLY A 23 20.36 30.58 -6.12
N ARG A 24 20.53 30.32 -4.82
CA ARG A 24 20.98 29.00 -4.29
C ARG A 24 19.87 27.99 -4.44
N VAL A 25 20.27 26.72 -4.60
CA VAL A 25 19.37 25.59 -4.62
C VAL A 25 19.66 24.73 -3.40
N GLU A 26 18.63 24.35 -2.68
CA GLU A 26 18.73 23.46 -1.53
C GLU A 26 17.94 22.19 -1.78
N ARG A 27 18.60 21.03 -1.68
CA ARG A 27 17.94 19.73 -1.80
C ARG A 27 17.27 19.37 -0.48
N ARG A 28 15.95 19.17 -0.52
CA ARG A 28 15.10 18.87 0.65
C ARG A 28 14.31 17.61 0.47
N ALA A 29 14.12 16.88 1.56
CA ALA A 29 13.19 15.77 1.61
C ALA A 29 11.75 16.29 1.67
N ALA A 30 10.88 15.78 0.79
CA ALA A 30 9.46 16.13 0.70
C ALA A 30 8.53 15.02 1.20
N GLY A 31 8.97 13.76 1.12
CA GLY A 31 8.18 12.62 1.52
C GLY A 31 8.93 11.31 1.36
N THR A 32 8.19 10.23 1.49
CA THR A 32 8.67 8.86 1.30
C THR A 32 8.11 8.30 -0.01
N ALA A 33 8.91 7.54 -0.73
CA ALA A 33 8.47 6.63 -1.77
C ALA A 33 8.91 5.22 -1.42
N PHE A 34 8.30 4.21 -2.02
CA PHE A 34 8.75 2.83 -1.90
C PHE A 34 8.73 2.14 -3.26
N PHE A 35 9.48 1.05 -3.35
CA PHE A 35 9.63 0.33 -4.60
C PHE A 35 8.85 -0.97 -4.59
N VAL A 36 8.21 -1.24 -5.71
CA VAL A 36 7.55 -2.51 -6.01
C VAL A 36 8.11 -3.09 -7.30
N GLN A 37 8.33 -4.38 -7.29
CA GLN A 37 8.78 -5.12 -8.46
C GLN A 37 7.54 -5.74 -9.13
N TYR A 38 7.42 -5.56 -10.43
CA TYR A 38 6.33 -6.11 -11.22
C TYR A 38 6.88 -6.93 -12.37
N GLU A 39 6.52 -8.19 -12.41
CA GLU A 39 6.95 -9.10 -13.47
C GLU A 39 6.21 -8.81 -14.77
N TYR A 40 6.94 -8.71 -15.88
CA TYR A 40 6.37 -8.54 -17.21
C TYR A 40 6.66 -9.70 -18.16
N ALA A 41 7.61 -10.59 -17.82
CA ALA A 41 7.92 -11.82 -18.50
C ALA A 41 8.58 -12.82 -17.54
N TRP A 42 8.75 -14.06 -17.94
CA TRP A 42 9.47 -15.07 -17.16
C TRP A 42 10.88 -14.58 -16.80
N ASN A 43 11.21 -14.58 -15.52
CA ASN A 43 12.46 -14.05 -14.97
C ASN A 43 12.80 -12.61 -15.39
N ALA A 44 11.80 -11.81 -15.73
CA ALA A 44 11.99 -10.41 -16.07
C ALA A 44 10.96 -9.53 -15.40
N SER A 45 11.45 -8.55 -14.68
CA SER A 45 10.62 -7.62 -13.90
C SER A 45 11.08 -6.18 -14.09
N ALA A 46 10.16 -5.25 -13.87
CA ALA A 46 10.44 -3.83 -13.81
C ALA A 46 10.20 -3.32 -12.39
N THR A 47 11.00 -2.38 -11.96
CA THR A 47 10.84 -1.72 -10.66
C THR A 47 10.05 -0.44 -10.85
N TYR A 48 9.07 -0.22 -9.97
CA TYR A 48 8.24 0.96 -9.92
C TYR A 48 8.37 1.63 -8.58
N ALA A 49 8.50 2.95 -8.58
CA ALA A 49 8.35 3.77 -7.39
C ALA A 49 6.88 4.13 -7.20
N VAL A 50 6.42 4.04 -5.98
CA VAL A 50 5.09 4.45 -5.52
C VAL A 50 5.26 5.62 -4.57
N ALA A 51 4.55 6.72 -4.80
CA ALA A 51 4.58 7.91 -3.96
C ALA A 51 3.20 8.57 -3.89
N PRO A 52 2.93 9.41 -2.90
CA PRO A 52 1.74 10.25 -2.91
C PRO A 52 1.80 11.27 -4.05
N ARG A 53 0.68 11.46 -4.71
CA ARG A 53 0.54 12.42 -5.79
C ARG A 53 0.85 13.85 -5.33
N HIS A 54 0.31 14.25 -4.16
CA HIS A 54 0.54 15.60 -3.61
C HIS A 54 2.03 15.87 -3.34
N VAL A 55 2.82 14.85 -2.97
CA VAL A 55 4.27 15.00 -2.74
C VAL A 55 4.99 15.30 -4.07
N VAL A 56 4.65 14.59 -5.15
CA VAL A 56 5.26 14.80 -6.47
C VAL A 56 4.84 16.16 -7.04
N GLU A 57 3.55 16.49 -6.98
CA GLU A 57 2.99 17.77 -7.47
C GLU A 57 3.52 18.98 -6.69
N ALA A 58 3.81 18.83 -5.37
CA ALA A 58 4.38 19.92 -4.58
C ALA A 58 5.69 20.46 -5.15
N GLY A 59 6.49 19.61 -5.80
CA GLY A 59 7.71 20.03 -6.48
C GLY A 59 7.42 21.05 -7.57
N GLU A 60 6.48 20.78 -8.46
CA GLU A 60 6.08 21.66 -9.54
C GLU A 60 5.44 22.96 -9.00
N LEU A 61 4.52 22.83 -8.06
CA LEU A 61 3.81 23.96 -7.44
C LEU A 61 4.73 24.96 -6.73
N HIS A 62 5.82 24.46 -6.15
CA HIS A 62 6.79 25.29 -5.44
C HIS A 62 8.05 25.61 -6.27
N GLY A 63 8.03 25.30 -7.58
CA GLY A 63 9.10 25.63 -8.51
C GLY A 63 10.39 24.86 -8.27
N ALA A 64 10.30 23.60 -7.84
CA ALA A 64 11.46 22.72 -7.73
C ALA A 64 12.14 22.55 -9.08
N ARG A 65 13.46 22.60 -9.10
CA ARG A 65 14.27 22.45 -10.32
C ARG A 65 14.58 20.99 -10.66
N GLY A 66 14.28 20.06 -9.74
CA GLY A 66 14.48 18.63 -9.93
C GLY A 66 13.80 17.82 -8.85
N LEU A 67 13.41 16.61 -9.22
CA LEU A 67 12.84 15.58 -8.36
C LEU A 67 13.74 14.36 -8.41
N PHE A 68 14.05 13.78 -7.25
CA PHE A 68 14.97 12.66 -7.10
C PHE A 68 14.44 11.66 -6.09
N LEU A 69 14.78 10.39 -6.28
CA LEU A 69 14.64 9.36 -5.26
C LEU A 69 16.00 9.09 -4.64
N ARG A 70 16.16 9.42 -3.38
CA ARG A 70 17.36 9.12 -2.61
C ARG A 70 17.25 7.74 -2.01
N VAL A 71 18.16 6.87 -2.41
CA VAL A 71 18.25 5.47 -1.97
C VAL A 71 19.61 5.22 -1.33
N ALA A 72 19.70 4.16 -0.54
CA ALA A 72 20.98 3.65 -0.05
C ALA A 72 21.11 2.17 -0.40
N ASP A 73 22.30 1.79 -0.82
CA ASP A 73 22.71 0.40 -0.97
C ASP A 73 23.98 0.11 -0.13
N GLY A 74 24.61 -1.03 -0.35
CA GLY A 74 25.86 -1.37 0.35
C GLY A 74 27.05 -0.47 0.00
N ALA A 75 26.98 0.31 -1.08
CA ALA A 75 28.04 1.18 -1.57
C ALA A 75 27.86 2.65 -1.13
N GLY A 76 26.68 3.05 -0.70
CA GLY A 76 26.42 4.43 -0.25
C GLY A 76 25.03 4.97 -0.53
N VAL A 77 24.94 6.29 -0.65
CA VAL A 77 23.67 7.00 -0.93
C VAL A 77 23.70 7.51 -2.38
N HIS A 78 22.61 7.29 -3.08
CA HIS A 78 22.46 7.62 -4.49
C HIS A 78 21.16 8.40 -4.72
N ASP A 79 21.22 9.41 -5.59
CA ASP A 79 20.04 10.17 -6.02
C ASP A 79 19.68 9.78 -7.46
N ILE A 80 18.54 9.14 -7.63
CA ILE A 80 17.99 8.73 -8.93
C ILE A 80 17.08 9.86 -9.42
N THR A 81 17.38 10.44 -10.57
CA THR A 81 16.56 11.51 -11.17
C THR A 81 15.22 10.96 -11.63
N MET A 82 14.13 11.55 -11.16
CA MET A 82 12.75 11.13 -11.45
C MET A 82 11.89 12.34 -11.84
N PRO A 83 12.00 12.81 -13.08
CA PRO A 83 11.25 13.99 -13.52
C PRO A 83 9.73 13.75 -13.42
N ALA A 84 8.98 14.81 -13.13
CA ALA A 84 7.56 14.74 -12.79
C ALA A 84 6.70 14.05 -13.88
N GLU A 85 7.02 14.25 -15.14
CA GLU A 85 6.33 13.67 -16.30
C GLU A 85 6.44 12.14 -16.42
N ARG A 86 7.38 11.53 -15.69
CA ARG A 86 7.45 10.05 -15.59
C ARG A 86 6.36 9.47 -14.71
N TRP A 87 5.86 10.25 -13.77
CA TRP A 87 4.87 9.79 -12.82
C TRP A 87 3.48 9.70 -13.45
N VAL A 88 2.79 8.63 -13.15
CA VAL A 88 1.42 8.37 -13.59
C VAL A 88 0.51 8.51 -12.38
N PRO A 89 -0.28 9.59 -12.28
CA PRO A 89 -1.18 9.79 -11.15
C PRO A 89 -2.44 8.93 -11.28
N HIS A 90 -2.96 8.49 -10.15
CA HIS A 90 -4.30 7.93 -10.07
C HIS A 90 -5.34 9.05 -10.23
N PRO A 91 -6.44 8.83 -11.00
CA PRO A 91 -7.42 9.88 -11.26
C PRO A 91 -8.22 10.32 -10.03
N ALA A 92 -8.42 9.45 -9.05
CA ALA A 92 -9.34 9.67 -7.93
C ALA A 92 -8.71 9.48 -6.54
N THR A 93 -7.43 9.08 -6.44
CA THR A 93 -6.74 8.90 -5.16
C THR A 93 -5.37 9.55 -5.18
N ASP A 94 -4.76 9.72 -4.01
CA ASP A 94 -3.46 10.37 -3.86
C ASP A 94 -2.29 9.42 -4.16
N VAL A 95 -2.39 8.65 -5.22
CA VAL A 95 -1.36 7.69 -5.67
C VAL A 95 -0.71 8.18 -6.95
N THR A 96 0.58 8.05 -7.05
CA THR A 96 1.31 8.14 -8.31
C THR A 96 2.38 7.05 -8.39
N VAL A 97 2.61 6.55 -9.58
CA VAL A 97 3.56 5.45 -9.85
C VAL A 97 4.45 5.83 -11.03
N ALA A 98 5.72 5.52 -10.93
CA ALA A 98 6.67 5.71 -12.04
C ALA A 98 7.61 4.53 -12.16
N ARG A 99 7.93 4.11 -13.38
CA ARG A 99 8.99 3.12 -13.62
C ARG A 99 10.34 3.72 -13.26
N VAL A 100 11.14 2.96 -12.53
CA VAL A 100 12.49 3.35 -12.12
C VAL A 100 13.50 2.51 -12.87
N GLU A 101 14.46 3.20 -13.47
CA GLU A 101 15.65 2.59 -14.04
C GLU A 101 16.82 2.91 -13.10
N ALA A 102 17.22 1.90 -12.32
CA ALA A 102 18.38 2.07 -11.46
C ALA A 102 19.64 2.25 -12.32
N PRO A 103 20.47 3.25 -12.04
CA PRO A 103 21.78 3.35 -12.65
C PRO A 103 22.61 2.07 -12.42
N SER A 104 23.50 1.75 -13.34
CA SER A 104 24.38 0.59 -13.22
C SER A 104 25.15 0.59 -11.91
N GLY A 105 25.10 -0.51 -11.18
CA GLY A 105 25.80 -0.69 -9.91
C GLY A 105 24.98 -0.34 -8.66
N ILE A 106 23.76 0.20 -8.80
CA ILE A 106 22.87 0.44 -7.67
C ILE A 106 21.96 -0.78 -7.46
N ASP A 107 22.05 -1.40 -6.27
CA ASP A 107 21.16 -2.48 -5.84
C ASP A 107 19.86 -1.90 -5.27
N LEU A 108 18.86 -1.78 -6.13
CA LEU A 108 17.55 -1.25 -5.77
C LEU A 108 16.64 -2.35 -5.24
N HIS A 109 16.44 -2.36 -3.94
CA HIS A 109 15.53 -3.31 -3.29
C HIS A 109 14.07 -2.90 -3.50
N ALA A 110 13.21 -3.86 -3.84
CA ALA A 110 11.79 -3.61 -4.08
C ALA A 110 10.92 -4.71 -3.45
N TYR A 111 9.72 -4.37 -3.04
CA TYR A 111 8.74 -5.36 -2.61
C TYR A 111 8.23 -6.14 -3.83
N PRO A 112 8.03 -7.45 -3.72
CA PRO A 112 7.50 -8.24 -4.82
C PRO A 112 6.02 -7.88 -5.09
N GLN A 113 5.55 -8.10 -6.31
CA GLN A 113 4.17 -7.78 -6.70
C GLN A 113 3.11 -8.46 -5.85
N GLU A 114 3.41 -9.62 -5.27
CA GLU A 114 2.52 -10.34 -4.37
C GLU A 114 2.20 -9.55 -3.09
N ALA A 115 3.06 -8.59 -2.73
CA ALA A 115 2.79 -7.69 -1.62
C ALA A 115 1.61 -6.74 -1.90
N LEU A 116 1.36 -6.42 -3.19
CA LEU A 116 0.26 -5.57 -3.62
C LEU A 116 -1.08 -6.31 -3.71
N THR A 117 -1.03 -7.64 -3.80
CA THR A 117 -2.25 -8.43 -3.90
C THR A 117 -2.80 -8.72 -2.51
N TYR A 118 -3.87 -8.02 -2.15
CA TYR A 118 -4.69 -8.38 -1.01
C TYR A 118 -5.74 -9.39 -1.46
N PRO A 119 -5.56 -10.68 -1.19
CA PRO A 119 -6.53 -11.67 -1.62
C PRO A 119 -7.72 -11.61 -0.67
N LYS A 120 -8.73 -10.82 -1.01
CA LYS A 120 -10.04 -10.87 -0.32
C LYS A 120 -10.63 -12.29 -0.28
N ASP A 121 -10.16 -13.16 -1.17
CA ASP A 121 -10.70 -14.51 -1.40
C ASP A 121 -9.69 -15.66 -1.20
N ARG A 122 -8.49 -15.42 -0.68
CA ARG A 122 -7.56 -16.51 -0.37
C ARG A 122 -8.02 -17.26 0.87
N LYS A 123 -8.57 -18.44 0.67
CA LYS A 123 -8.83 -19.40 1.75
C LYS A 123 -7.56 -19.64 2.56
N GLY A 124 -7.65 -19.56 3.89
CA GLY A 124 -6.54 -19.85 4.80
C GLY A 124 -5.70 -18.63 5.22
N LEU A 125 -6.03 -17.42 4.77
CA LEU A 125 -5.38 -16.20 5.30
C LEU A 125 -6.25 -15.56 6.39
N ALA A 126 -5.62 -15.16 7.49
CA ALA A 126 -6.30 -14.40 8.52
C ALA A 126 -6.89 -13.10 7.95
N PRO A 127 -8.16 -12.79 8.23
CA PRO A 127 -8.76 -11.53 7.80
C PRO A 127 -8.06 -10.36 8.50
N VAL A 128 -7.94 -9.23 7.82
CA VAL A 128 -7.53 -7.96 8.42
C VAL A 128 -8.77 -7.27 8.99
N GLY A 129 -8.63 -6.65 10.14
CA GLY A 129 -9.72 -5.95 10.82
C GLY A 129 -9.22 -4.85 11.77
N GLU A 130 -10.16 -4.15 12.38
CA GLU A 130 -9.87 -3.17 13.40
C GLU A 130 -9.11 -3.80 14.57
N GLY A 131 -8.16 -3.05 15.12
CA GLY A 131 -7.27 -3.50 16.19
C GLY A 131 -6.03 -4.25 15.70
N ASP A 132 -5.93 -4.60 14.41
CA ASP A 132 -4.73 -5.24 13.87
C ASP A 132 -3.54 -4.30 13.95
N GLU A 133 -2.40 -4.86 14.33
CA GLU A 133 -1.14 -4.13 14.45
C GLU A 133 -0.59 -3.80 13.05
N VAL A 134 -0.24 -2.54 12.86
CA VAL A 134 0.35 -2.01 11.63
C VAL A 134 1.72 -1.44 11.93
N PHE A 135 2.70 -1.70 11.08
CA PHE A 135 3.96 -0.96 11.10
C PHE A 135 4.17 -0.18 9.80
N PHE A 136 4.84 0.96 9.93
CA PHE A 136 5.20 1.83 8.84
C PHE A 136 6.71 1.88 8.70
N VAL A 137 7.17 1.93 7.46
CA VAL A 137 8.57 2.23 7.15
C VAL A 137 8.64 3.64 6.61
N SER A 138 9.07 4.56 7.43
CA SER A 138 9.01 5.99 7.16
C SER A 138 10.39 6.61 7.03
N LEU A 139 10.51 7.64 6.22
CA LEU A 139 11.67 8.52 6.23
C LEU A 139 11.30 9.82 6.95
N PHE A 140 12.16 10.23 7.87
CA PHE A 140 11.93 11.41 8.67
C PHE A 140 12.64 12.60 8.01
N SER A 141 11.88 13.60 7.56
CA SER A 141 12.41 14.74 6.80
C SER A 141 13.52 15.51 7.51
N HIS A 142 13.49 15.55 8.85
CA HIS A 142 14.51 16.21 9.66
C HIS A 142 15.76 15.35 9.91
N LEU A 143 15.73 14.07 9.54
CA LEU A 143 16.84 13.13 9.69
C LEU A 143 17.06 12.41 8.36
N SER A 144 17.32 13.16 7.30
CA SER A 144 17.50 12.58 5.96
C SER A 144 18.83 11.84 5.77
N GLY A 145 19.75 11.96 6.72
CA GLY A 145 21.09 11.39 6.61
C GLY A 145 21.92 12.02 5.48
N GLN A 146 23.22 12.09 5.65
CA GLN A 146 24.15 12.51 4.59
C GLN A 146 24.84 11.31 3.95
N GLU A 147 25.20 10.32 4.77
CA GLU A 147 25.91 9.10 4.36
C GLU A 147 25.01 7.87 4.28
N HIS A 148 23.82 7.94 4.89
CA HIS A 148 22.87 6.83 4.95
C HIS A 148 21.44 7.34 4.77
N VAL A 149 20.61 6.54 4.11
CA VAL A 149 19.16 6.68 4.22
C VAL A 149 18.73 5.96 5.49
N LEU A 150 18.07 6.68 6.42
CA LEU A 150 17.75 6.20 7.76
C LEU A 150 16.24 5.99 7.93
N PRO A 151 15.68 4.87 7.42
CA PRO A 151 14.27 4.58 7.64
C PRO A 151 13.99 4.28 9.11
N ILE A 152 12.95 4.89 9.63
CA ILE A 152 12.42 4.62 10.98
C ILE A 152 11.22 3.68 10.88
N ILE A 153 11.08 2.79 11.84
CA ILE A 153 9.92 1.93 11.98
C ILE A 153 8.99 2.54 13.01
N ARG A 154 7.72 2.62 12.65
CA ARG A 154 6.65 3.07 13.53
C ARG A 154 5.56 2.02 13.61
N PHE A 155 4.79 2.06 14.67
CA PHE A 155 3.71 1.12 14.95
C PHE A 155 2.42 1.87 15.19
N GLY A 156 1.32 1.21 14.87
CA GLY A 156 -0.04 1.66 15.08
C GLY A 156 -1.01 0.50 14.99
N ASN A 157 -2.31 0.81 15.07
CA ASN A 157 -3.37 -0.17 14.94
C ASN A 157 -4.44 0.32 13.96
N ILE A 158 -5.06 -0.57 13.22
CA ILE A 158 -6.20 -0.23 12.37
C ILE A 158 -7.33 0.25 13.27
N ALA A 159 -7.68 1.53 13.15
CA ALA A 159 -8.79 2.14 13.89
C ALA A 159 -10.12 2.01 13.14
N LEU A 160 -10.08 2.07 11.80
CA LEU A 160 -11.26 1.92 10.95
C LEU A 160 -10.91 1.27 9.63
N MET A 161 -11.68 0.27 9.24
CA MET A 161 -11.63 -0.34 7.93
C MET A 161 -12.29 0.56 6.86
N PRO A 162 -11.93 0.43 5.58
CA PRO A 162 -12.44 1.29 4.49
C PRO A 162 -13.88 0.93 4.11
N TYR A 163 -14.82 1.07 5.05
CA TYR A 163 -16.23 0.78 4.83
C TYR A 163 -16.93 1.84 4.00
N GLU A 164 -16.58 3.11 4.26
CA GLU A 164 -17.14 4.27 3.59
C GLU A 164 -16.02 5.23 3.16
N PRO A 165 -16.21 5.98 2.07
CA PRO A 165 -15.25 6.99 1.66
C PRO A 165 -15.16 8.13 2.68
N ILE A 166 -13.93 8.55 2.99
CA ILE A 166 -13.63 9.72 3.81
C ILE A 166 -13.29 10.91 2.91
N LYS A 167 -13.60 12.13 3.36
CA LYS A 167 -13.21 13.35 2.64
C LYS A 167 -11.77 13.70 2.97
N THR A 168 -10.97 13.90 1.93
CA THR A 168 -9.55 14.30 2.07
C THR A 168 -9.06 15.01 0.80
N LYS A 169 -7.95 15.72 0.90
CA LYS A 169 -7.28 16.36 -0.24
C LYS A 169 -6.28 15.39 -0.85
N ILE A 170 -6.28 15.28 -2.18
CA ILE A 170 -5.35 14.44 -2.95
C ILE A 170 -4.33 15.25 -3.76
N SER A 171 -4.32 16.56 -3.61
CA SER A 171 -3.40 17.48 -4.28
C SER A 171 -2.87 18.53 -3.32
N ALA A 172 -1.62 18.94 -3.51
CA ALA A 172 -0.97 20.00 -2.74
C ALA A 172 -1.41 21.41 -3.17
N ALA A 173 -2.19 21.56 -4.24
CA ALA A 173 -2.62 22.84 -4.75
C ALA A 173 -3.45 23.60 -3.71
N LYS A 174 -3.16 24.89 -3.52
CA LYS A 174 -3.93 25.76 -2.63
C LYS A 174 -5.38 25.82 -3.13
N GLY A 175 -6.34 25.49 -2.22
CA GLY A 175 -7.75 25.46 -2.60
C GLY A 175 -8.18 24.19 -3.35
N ALA A 176 -7.32 23.15 -3.41
CA ALA A 176 -7.72 21.85 -3.94
C ALA A 176 -8.97 21.36 -3.21
N PRO A 177 -9.97 20.87 -3.97
CA PRO A 177 -11.20 20.36 -3.36
C PRO A 177 -10.91 19.09 -2.57
N GLU A 178 -11.69 18.88 -1.54
CA GLU A 178 -11.77 17.57 -0.89
C GLU A 178 -12.49 16.58 -1.79
N VAL A 179 -11.97 15.37 -1.82
CA VAL A 179 -12.54 14.25 -2.56
C VAL A 179 -12.85 13.11 -1.62
N ALA A 180 -13.84 12.31 -1.96
CA ALA A 180 -14.20 11.12 -1.21
C ALA A 180 -13.26 9.96 -1.60
N VAL A 181 -12.43 9.51 -0.67
CA VAL A 181 -11.42 8.45 -0.87
C VAL A 181 -11.70 7.28 0.05
N THR A 182 -11.70 6.08 -0.49
CA THR A 182 -11.74 4.86 0.33
C THR A 182 -10.36 4.64 0.94
N ALA A 183 -10.25 4.67 2.26
CA ALA A 183 -8.98 4.54 2.97
C ALA A 183 -9.17 3.86 4.34
N TYR A 184 -8.09 3.25 4.85
CA TYR A 184 -8.03 2.83 6.25
C TYR A 184 -7.69 4.03 7.11
N LEU A 185 -8.23 4.08 8.33
CA LEU A 185 -7.73 4.95 9.38
C LEU A 185 -6.91 4.12 10.34
N VAL A 186 -5.69 4.58 10.61
CA VAL A 186 -4.73 3.88 11.47
C VAL A 186 -4.31 4.81 12.58
N GLU A 187 -4.56 4.42 13.82
CA GLU A 187 -4.04 5.12 14.99
C GLU A 187 -2.52 4.99 15.02
N SER A 188 -1.82 6.10 14.90
CA SER A 188 -0.36 6.13 14.96
C SER A 188 0.14 7.51 15.33
N ARG A 189 1.23 7.57 16.09
CA ARG A 189 1.92 8.85 16.34
C ARG A 189 2.59 9.27 15.03
N SER A 190 2.20 10.42 14.50
CA SER A 190 2.59 10.86 13.18
C SER A 190 3.33 12.20 13.21
N TRP A 191 4.32 12.37 12.29
CA TRP A 191 5.14 13.58 12.13
C TRP A 191 5.37 13.84 10.65
N GLY A 192 5.72 15.05 10.28
CA GLY A 192 6.01 15.41 8.89
C GLY A 192 7.05 14.51 8.22
N GLY A 193 6.85 14.22 6.92
CA GLY A 193 7.72 13.35 6.11
C GLY A 193 7.25 11.90 5.98
N GLN A 194 6.13 11.53 6.61
CA GLN A 194 5.58 10.17 6.53
C GLN A 194 4.72 9.92 5.30
N SER A 195 4.26 10.97 4.61
CA SER A 195 3.51 10.78 3.37
C SER A 195 4.29 9.90 2.40
N GLY A 196 3.65 8.82 1.94
CA GLY A 196 4.24 7.80 1.09
C GLY A 196 4.84 6.58 1.81
N SER A 197 4.87 6.57 3.14
CA SER A 197 5.37 5.43 3.91
C SER A 197 4.52 4.19 3.71
N PRO A 198 5.08 3.04 3.28
CA PRO A 198 4.33 1.80 3.18
C PRO A 198 3.85 1.34 4.56
N ALA A 199 2.59 0.94 4.63
CA ALA A 199 1.90 0.47 5.83
C ALA A 199 1.67 -1.04 5.73
N TRP A 200 2.15 -1.81 6.71
CA TRP A 200 2.11 -3.25 6.74
C TRP A 200 1.34 -3.77 7.92
N VAL A 201 0.38 -4.64 7.69
CA VAL A 201 -0.29 -5.39 8.76
C VAL A 201 0.61 -6.52 9.22
N TYR A 202 0.79 -6.60 10.53
CA TYR A 202 1.47 -7.69 11.20
C TYR A 202 0.47 -8.64 11.85
N PHE A 203 0.71 -9.93 11.69
CA PHE A 203 -0.12 -10.96 12.29
C PHE A 203 0.66 -11.67 13.38
N PRO A 204 0.28 -11.52 14.67
CA PRO A 204 0.91 -12.25 15.76
C PRO A 204 0.67 -13.75 15.61
N ALA A 205 1.63 -14.57 16.03
CA ALA A 205 1.57 -16.03 15.94
C ALA A 205 0.35 -16.62 16.68
N SER A 206 -0.14 -15.93 17.72
CA SER A 206 -1.34 -16.32 18.47
C SER A 206 -2.64 -16.33 17.65
N ARG A 207 -2.62 -15.70 16.47
CA ARG A 207 -3.77 -15.65 15.55
C ARG A 207 -3.90 -16.91 14.70
N PHE A 208 -2.89 -17.75 14.69
CA PHE A 208 -2.82 -18.93 13.85
C PHE A 208 -2.93 -20.20 14.70
N VAL A 209 -3.62 -21.19 14.15
CA VAL A 209 -3.86 -22.47 14.82
C VAL A 209 -2.79 -23.51 14.45
N THR A 210 -2.28 -23.43 13.22
CA THR A 210 -1.32 -24.41 12.70
C THR A 210 0.06 -23.80 12.49
N ARG A 211 1.10 -24.65 12.47
CA ARG A 211 2.48 -24.25 12.19
C ARG A 211 2.63 -23.76 10.73
N GLU A 212 1.88 -24.32 9.80
CA GLU A 212 1.84 -23.96 8.40
C GLU A 212 1.29 -22.55 8.22
N GLU A 213 0.23 -22.21 8.95
CA GLU A 213 -0.33 -20.85 8.96
C GLU A 213 0.68 -19.83 9.52
N ILE A 214 1.37 -20.16 10.61
CA ILE A 214 2.43 -19.33 11.19
C ILE A 214 3.57 -19.14 10.19
N ALA A 215 4.02 -20.20 9.53
CA ALA A 215 5.09 -20.14 8.53
C ALA A 215 4.71 -19.28 7.32
N GLY A 216 3.40 -19.23 6.96
CA GLY A 216 2.85 -18.40 5.89
C GLY A 216 2.50 -16.98 6.32
N SER A 217 2.59 -16.64 7.60
CA SER A 217 2.15 -15.36 8.16
C SER A 217 3.14 -14.23 7.95
N LYS A 218 3.46 -13.91 6.70
CA LYS A 218 4.25 -12.73 6.38
C LYS A 218 3.42 -11.46 6.54
N PRO A 219 4.03 -10.33 6.96
CA PRO A 219 3.36 -9.03 6.94
C PRO A 219 2.80 -8.74 5.54
N ARG A 220 1.63 -8.10 5.49
CA ARG A 220 0.96 -7.74 4.23
C ARG A 220 0.93 -6.24 4.06
N LEU A 221 1.21 -5.77 2.86
CA LEU A 221 1.09 -4.37 2.53
C LEU A 221 -0.41 -3.99 2.53
N LEU A 222 -0.77 -3.12 3.46
CA LEU A 222 -2.11 -2.54 3.56
C LEU A 222 -2.30 -1.44 2.52
N GLY A 223 -1.25 -0.68 2.29
CA GLY A 223 -1.20 0.48 1.44
C GLY A 223 -0.07 1.42 1.84
N PHE A 224 -0.28 2.72 1.73
CA PHE A 224 0.70 3.71 2.19
C PHE A 224 0.01 4.90 2.86
N VAL A 225 0.76 5.58 3.72
CA VAL A 225 0.30 6.78 4.42
C VAL A 225 0.17 7.94 3.43
N GLN A 226 -1.05 8.44 3.26
CA GLN A 226 -1.31 9.66 2.49
C GLN A 226 -0.99 10.89 3.35
N ALA A 227 -1.69 11.02 4.47
CA ALA A 227 -1.67 12.19 5.34
C ALA A 227 -2.12 11.80 6.75
N HIS A 228 -2.21 12.81 7.61
CA HIS A 228 -2.93 12.70 8.88
C HIS A 228 -4.36 13.13 8.68
N TYR A 229 -5.26 12.57 9.48
CA TYR A 229 -6.63 13.04 9.53
C TYR A 229 -6.60 14.46 10.10
N PRO A 230 -7.05 15.48 9.34
CA PRO A 230 -7.05 16.85 9.83
C PRO A 230 -8.09 16.96 10.95
N ILE A 231 -7.71 17.63 12.04
CA ILE A 231 -8.67 18.13 13.02
C ILE A 231 -8.82 19.62 12.70
N ASP A 232 -10.05 20.08 12.49
CA ASP A 232 -10.33 21.50 12.42
C ASP A 232 -10.53 22.02 13.85
N PRO A 233 -9.63 22.88 14.39
CA PRO A 233 -9.77 23.39 15.74
C PRO A 233 -11.06 24.20 15.95
N ASP A 234 -11.62 24.75 14.86
CA ASP A 234 -12.82 25.57 14.91
C ASP A 234 -14.11 24.73 14.91
N GLU A 235 -14.06 23.48 14.40
CA GLU A 235 -15.17 22.54 14.43
C GLU A 235 -15.24 21.74 15.75
N ASP A 236 -14.13 21.63 16.46
CA ASP A 236 -14.05 20.80 17.68
C ASP A 236 -14.23 21.65 18.93
N LEU A 237 -15.48 21.89 19.30
CA LEU A 237 -15.90 22.68 20.47
C LEU A 237 -15.29 22.22 21.82
N PHE A 238 -14.70 21.04 21.88
CA PHE A 238 -14.03 20.48 23.06
C PHE A 238 -12.59 20.97 23.25
N PHE A 239 -11.93 21.45 22.20
CA PHE A 239 -10.55 21.92 22.27
C PHE A 239 -10.39 23.46 22.29
N GLY A 240 -11.47 24.20 22.20
CA GLY A 240 -11.48 25.68 22.14
C GLY A 240 -10.82 26.41 23.32
N ASP A 241 -10.70 25.78 24.49
CA ASP A 241 -10.07 26.38 25.67
C ASP A 241 -8.52 26.20 25.72
N LEU A 242 -7.93 25.44 24.82
CA LEU A 242 -6.47 25.28 24.73
C LEU A 242 -5.80 26.23 23.74
N ALA A 243 -6.55 27.16 23.15
CA ALA A 243 -6.11 28.10 22.11
C ALA A 243 -5.07 29.15 22.55
N GLY A 244 -4.57 29.09 23.78
CA GLY A 244 -3.48 29.97 24.28
C GLY A 244 -2.07 29.50 23.92
N THR A 245 -1.90 28.28 23.48
CA THR A 245 -0.61 27.76 22.99
C THR A 245 -0.66 27.72 21.47
N ARG A 246 0.27 28.41 20.79
CA ARG A 246 0.56 28.20 19.37
C ARG A 246 0.88 26.72 19.15
N ALA A 247 -0.17 25.95 19.05
CA ALA A 247 -0.11 24.52 18.93
C ALA A 247 0.47 24.17 17.55
N LEU A 248 1.47 23.35 17.54
CA LEU A 248 1.65 22.32 16.52
C LEU A 248 0.26 21.94 16.01
N GLU A 249 0.05 21.95 14.69
CA GLU A 249 -1.24 21.56 14.11
C GLU A 249 -1.76 20.32 14.84
N PRO A 250 -2.96 20.37 15.43
CA PRO A 250 -3.46 19.27 16.24
C PRO A 250 -3.63 18.06 15.32
N HIS A 251 -2.77 17.06 15.48
CA HIS A 251 -2.89 15.79 14.79
C HIS A 251 -3.72 14.86 15.66
N ALA A 252 -4.81 14.33 15.11
CA ALA A 252 -5.66 13.34 15.80
C ALA A 252 -4.92 12.07 16.22
N GLY A 253 -3.66 11.91 15.80
CA GLY A 253 -2.95 10.64 15.95
C GLY A 253 -3.49 9.57 15.00
N ILE A 254 -4.25 9.99 13.99
CA ILE A 254 -4.85 9.11 12.97
C ILE A 254 -4.18 9.35 11.63
N ALA A 255 -3.63 8.31 11.04
CA ALA A 255 -3.09 8.30 9.68
C ALA A 255 -4.16 7.81 8.68
N ILE A 256 -4.25 8.46 7.54
CA ILE A 256 -5.03 8.01 6.38
C ILE A 256 -4.13 7.11 5.54
N VAL A 257 -4.53 5.85 5.36
CA VAL A 257 -3.77 4.87 4.58
C VAL A 257 -4.57 4.51 3.32
N VAL A 258 -4.02 4.89 2.16
CA VAL A 258 -4.59 4.57 0.85
C VAL A 258 -4.33 3.09 0.56
N PRO A 259 -5.36 2.30 0.19
CA PRO A 259 -5.22 0.87 -0.06
C PRO A 259 -4.33 0.52 -1.24
N THR A 260 -3.74 -0.70 -1.21
CA THR A 260 -2.92 -1.23 -2.31
C THR A 260 -3.66 -1.34 -3.63
N GLU A 261 -4.99 -1.49 -3.61
CA GLU A 261 -5.83 -1.54 -4.80
C GLU A 261 -5.64 -0.33 -5.70
N SER A 262 -5.52 0.88 -5.11
CA SER A 262 -5.25 2.10 -5.88
C SER A 262 -3.88 2.08 -6.56
N ILE A 263 -2.89 1.44 -5.95
CA ILE A 263 -1.56 1.25 -6.58
C ILE A 263 -1.68 0.32 -7.78
N VAL A 264 -2.39 -0.79 -7.61
CA VAL A 264 -2.63 -1.77 -8.68
C VAL A 264 -3.39 -1.12 -9.85
N GLU A 265 -4.40 -0.29 -9.58
CA GLU A 265 -5.14 0.44 -10.62
C GLU A 265 -4.20 1.33 -11.46
N VAL A 266 -3.25 2.03 -10.85
CA VAL A 266 -2.25 2.82 -11.59
C VAL A 266 -1.29 1.91 -12.37
N LEU A 267 -0.78 0.84 -11.77
CA LEU A 267 0.07 -0.13 -12.45
C LEU A 267 -0.62 -0.75 -13.67
N MET A 268 -1.95 -0.92 -13.63
CA MET A 268 -2.77 -1.42 -14.74
C MET A 268 -3.23 -0.30 -15.69
N SER A 269 -2.79 0.94 -15.50
CA SER A 269 -3.08 2.01 -16.44
C SER A 269 -2.47 1.73 -17.82
N LYS A 270 -3.12 2.24 -18.88
CA LYS A 270 -2.67 2.01 -20.24
C LYS A 270 -1.21 2.41 -20.46
N LYS A 271 -0.78 3.56 -19.93
CA LYS A 271 0.60 4.05 -20.06
C LYS A 271 1.62 3.03 -19.52
N LEU A 272 1.42 2.52 -18.31
CA LEU A 272 2.35 1.58 -17.69
C LEU A 272 2.24 0.16 -18.28
N GLN A 273 1.08 -0.22 -18.81
CA GLN A 273 0.94 -1.46 -19.57
C GLN A 273 1.71 -1.38 -20.90
N ASP A 274 1.55 -0.30 -21.66
CA ASP A 274 2.26 -0.09 -22.93
C ASP A 274 3.79 -0.12 -22.71
N GLU A 275 4.29 0.46 -21.61
CA GLU A 275 5.70 0.39 -21.21
C GLU A 275 6.16 -1.07 -20.95
N ARG A 276 5.36 -1.86 -20.21
CA ARG A 276 5.68 -3.27 -19.96
C ARG A 276 5.64 -4.12 -21.22
N ASP A 277 4.70 -3.85 -22.12
CA ASP A 277 4.60 -4.56 -23.39
C ASP A 277 5.82 -4.29 -24.28
N ALA A 278 6.33 -3.05 -24.28
CA ALA A 278 7.58 -2.71 -24.94
C ALA A 278 8.77 -3.50 -24.34
N LEU A 279 8.89 -3.52 -23.00
CA LEU A 279 9.92 -4.30 -22.29
C LEU A 279 9.82 -5.80 -22.60
N ARG A 280 8.62 -6.35 -22.67
CA ARG A 280 8.36 -7.75 -23.01
C ARG A 280 8.82 -8.06 -24.43
N ALA A 281 8.53 -7.16 -25.37
CA ALA A 281 8.98 -7.30 -26.75
C ALA A 281 10.52 -7.27 -26.86
N GLU A 282 11.18 -6.34 -26.18
CA GLU A 282 12.63 -6.25 -26.12
C GLU A 282 13.26 -7.51 -25.48
N HIS A 283 12.70 -7.97 -24.36
CA HIS A 283 13.17 -9.17 -23.67
C HIS A 283 13.09 -10.40 -24.59
N LYS A 284 11.95 -10.55 -25.29
CA LYS A 284 11.77 -11.64 -26.28
C LYS A 284 12.77 -11.56 -27.43
N ALA A 285 13.05 -10.36 -27.92
CA ALA A 285 14.02 -10.17 -29.01
C ALA A 285 15.47 -10.51 -28.61
N ARG A 286 15.81 -10.36 -27.31
CA ARG A 286 17.15 -10.68 -26.78
C ARG A 286 17.35 -12.16 -26.47
N GLN A 287 16.28 -12.96 -26.39
CA GLN A 287 16.40 -14.40 -26.15
C GLN A 287 16.80 -15.11 -27.44
N PRO A 288 17.92 -15.89 -27.44
CA PRO A 288 18.33 -16.65 -28.65
C PRO A 288 17.29 -17.73 -28.94
N ALA A 289 16.99 -17.94 -30.22
CA ALA A 289 15.98 -18.90 -30.69
C ALA A 289 16.23 -20.36 -30.17
N SER A 290 17.47 -20.70 -29.82
CA SER A 290 17.84 -22.01 -29.23
C SER A 290 17.37 -22.18 -27.78
N ALA A 291 17.18 -21.11 -27.04
CA ALA A 291 16.71 -21.18 -25.65
C ALA A 291 15.21 -21.52 -25.54
N MET A 292 14.43 -21.19 -26.57
CA MET A 292 12.99 -21.50 -26.58
C MET A 292 12.68 -23.00 -26.62
N HIS A 293 13.55 -23.82 -27.21
CA HIS A 293 13.31 -25.28 -27.34
C HIS A 293 13.55 -26.05 -26.02
N GLY A 294 14.37 -25.52 -25.12
CA GLY A 294 14.68 -26.14 -23.82
C GLY A 294 13.65 -25.80 -22.71
N ILE A 295 13.05 -24.62 -22.76
CA ILE A 295 12.15 -24.11 -21.73
C ILE A 295 10.79 -24.81 -21.75
N PHE A 296 10.29 -25.21 -22.92
CA PHE A 296 9.04 -25.97 -23.06
C PHE A 296 9.04 -27.36 -22.45
N LYS A 297 10.21 -27.91 -22.08
CA LYS A 297 10.32 -29.23 -21.41
C LYS A 297 10.32 -29.12 -19.86
N GLN A 298 10.49 -27.94 -19.30
CA GLN A 298 10.62 -27.73 -17.84
C GLN A 298 9.75 -26.60 -17.28
N ALA A 299 8.87 -26.00 -18.08
CA ALA A 299 7.95 -25.00 -17.54
C ALA A 299 6.97 -25.70 -16.57
N PRO A 300 7.03 -25.40 -15.26
CA PRO A 300 5.85 -25.66 -14.45
C PRO A 300 4.73 -24.78 -15.02
N VAL A 301 3.54 -25.30 -15.04
CA VAL A 301 2.23 -24.74 -15.45
C VAL A 301 2.08 -23.24 -15.13
N GLY A 302 2.84 -22.33 -15.75
CA GLY A 302 3.02 -20.93 -15.30
C GLY A 302 2.49 -19.86 -16.25
N GLU A 303 2.60 -20.03 -17.57
CA GLU A 303 2.10 -19.00 -18.49
C GLU A 303 0.58 -18.85 -18.45
N ASP A 304 -0.13 -19.94 -18.24
CA ASP A 304 -1.60 -19.96 -18.09
C ASP A 304 -2.08 -19.27 -16.77
N VAL A 305 -1.22 -19.20 -15.75
CA VAL A 305 -1.53 -18.55 -14.47
C VAL A 305 -1.40 -17.02 -14.57
N PHE A 306 -0.41 -16.52 -15.31
CA PHE A 306 -0.23 -15.08 -15.51
C PHE A 306 -1.32 -14.48 -16.39
N GLU A 307 -1.66 -15.11 -17.50
CA GLU A 307 -2.79 -14.69 -18.35
C GLU A 307 -4.11 -14.78 -17.58
N ARG A 308 -4.29 -15.81 -16.75
CA ARG A 308 -5.46 -15.93 -15.87
C ARG A 308 -5.52 -14.86 -14.77
N ILE A 309 -4.39 -14.50 -14.16
CA ILE A 309 -4.33 -13.43 -13.17
C ILE A 309 -4.60 -12.08 -13.83
N GLU A 310 -4.03 -11.81 -14.99
CA GLU A 310 -4.27 -10.59 -15.76
C GLU A 310 -5.73 -10.52 -16.24
N ASP A 311 -6.29 -11.63 -16.70
CA ASP A 311 -7.70 -11.73 -17.13
C ASP A 311 -8.69 -11.64 -15.94
N LEU A 312 -8.35 -12.24 -14.80
CA LEU A 312 -9.10 -12.10 -13.55
C LEU A 312 -9.04 -10.66 -13.03
N THR A 313 -7.88 -10.04 -13.07
CA THR A 313 -7.71 -8.64 -12.64
C THR A 313 -8.47 -7.69 -13.57
N ARG A 314 -8.41 -7.90 -14.90
CA ARG A 314 -9.21 -7.15 -15.89
C ARG A 314 -10.72 -7.34 -15.68
N LYS A 315 -11.16 -8.53 -15.30
CA LYS A 315 -12.57 -8.84 -15.01
C LYS A 315 -13.03 -8.20 -13.70
N LEU A 316 -12.18 -8.18 -12.67
CA LEU A 316 -12.47 -7.55 -11.38
C LEU A 316 -12.58 -6.02 -11.49
N VAL A 317 -11.72 -5.39 -12.30
CA VAL A 317 -11.77 -3.94 -12.55
C VAL A 317 -12.99 -3.54 -13.40
N LYS A 318 -13.50 -4.44 -14.24
CA LYS A 318 -14.69 -4.18 -15.11
C LYS A 318 -16.03 -4.48 -14.45
N VAL A 319 -16.06 -5.10 -13.27
CA VAL A 319 -17.34 -5.42 -12.60
C VAL A 319 -17.93 -4.13 -12.00
N PRO A 320 -19.08 -3.66 -12.48
CA PRO A 320 -19.74 -2.49 -11.92
C PRO A 320 -20.07 -2.72 -10.44
N LYS A 321 -19.88 -1.69 -9.63
CA LYS A 321 -20.16 -1.72 -8.17
C LYS A 321 -21.54 -2.32 -7.84
N SER A 322 -22.53 -2.13 -8.73
CA SER A 322 -23.88 -2.68 -8.64
C SER A 322 -23.96 -4.22 -8.72
N GLU A 323 -23.02 -4.90 -9.37
CA GLU A 323 -22.99 -6.36 -9.44
C GLU A 323 -22.34 -6.98 -8.20
N VAL A 324 -21.35 -6.29 -7.63
CA VAL A 324 -20.71 -6.70 -6.36
C VAL A 324 -21.74 -6.62 -5.23
N ASP A 325 -22.55 -5.56 -5.20
CA ASP A 325 -23.59 -5.38 -4.19
C ASP A 325 -24.75 -6.39 -4.34
N LYS A 326 -25.12 -6.78 -5.57
CA LYS A 326 -26.09 -7.85 -5.83
C LYS A 326 -25.61 -9.23 -5.37
N LYS A 327 -24.34 -9.55 -5.57
CA LYS A 327 -23.74 -10.80 -5.09
C LYS A 327 -23.63 -10.83 -3.56
N ARG A 328 -23.31 -9.70 -2.92
CA ARG A 328 -23.31 -9.59 -1.45
C ARG A 328 -24.68 -9.84 -0.85
N ARG A 329 -25.76 -9.27 -1.41
CA ARG A 329 -27.14 -9.52 -0.93
C ARG A 329 -27.53 -11.00 -1.05
N LYS A 330 -27.23 -11.66 -2.18
CA LYS A 330 -27.51 -13.09 -2.39
C LYS A 330 -26.72 -14.00 -1.46
N SER A 331 -25.48 -13.65 -1.09
CA SER A 331 -24.69 -14.46 -0.15
C SER A 331 -25.17 -14.31 1.30
N SER A 332 -25.68 -13.14 1.69
CA SER A 332 -26.28 -12.94 3.02
C SER A 332 -27.65 -13.60 3.15
N GLU A 333 -28.46 -13.65 2.08
CA GLU A 333 -29.74 -14.38 2.06
C GLU A 333 -29.55 -15.90 2.17
N ASN A 334 -28.54 -16.47 1.46
CA ASN A 334 -28.20 -17.89 1.55
C ASN A 334 -27.57 -18.30 2.90
N ALA A 335 -26.93 -17.37 3.61
CA ALA A 335 -26.41 -17.63 4.95
C ALA A 335 -27.53 -17.62 5.99
N GLY A 336 -28.57 -16.82 5.81
CA GLY A 336 -29.77 -16.79 6.66
C GLY A 336 -30.64 -18.04 6.55
N GLU A 337 -30.74 -18.64 5.37
CA GLU A 337 -31.55 -19.85 5.15
C GLU A 337 -30.92 -21.12 5.74
N LYS A 338 -29.59 -21.19 5.85
CA LYS A 338 -28.90 -22.34 6.48
C LYS A 338 -28.96 -22.35 8.00
N THR A 339 -29.18 -21.21 8.64
CA THR A 339 -29.37 -21.14 10.10
C THR A 339 -30.80 -21.42 10.56
N GLY A 340 -31.80 -21.25 9.69
CA GLY A 340 -33.21 -21.51 9.98
C GLY A 340 -33.63 -22.98 9.97
N LYS A 341 -32.85 -23.87 9.36
CA LYS A 341 -33.20 -25.31 9.24
C LYS A 341 -32.66 -26.23 10.34
N LYS A 342 -31.90 -25.70 11.31
CA LYS A 342 -31.33 -26.48 12.44
C LYS A 342 -32.08 -26.33 13.79
N ALA A 343 -33.20 -25.61 13.81
CA ALA A 343 -33.93 -25.29 15.04
C ALA A 343 -35.26 -26.08 15.24
N SER A 344 -35.52 -27.14 14.49
CA SER A 344 -36.77 -27.89 14.59
C SER A 344 -36.60 -29.40 14.76
N GLU A 345 -35.71 -29.84 15.64
CA GLU A 345 -35.76 -31.21 16.18
C GLU A 345 -35.63 -31.12 17.71
N LYS A 346 -36.81 -31.23 18.37
CA LYS A 346 -36.91 -31.54 19.79
C LYS A 346 -36.75 -33.05 19.98
N PRO A 347 -35.95 -33.52 20.93
CA PRO A 347 -36.10 -34.85 21.47
C PRO A 347 -37.03 -34.82 22.68
N GLY A 348 -37.95 -35.79 22.69
CA GLY A 348 -39.00 -35.99 23.66
C GLY A 348 -38.50 -36.39 25.05
N GLU A 349 -39.34 -36.05 25.96
CA GLU A 349 -39.46 -36.39 27.37
C GLU A 349 -39.32 -37.89 27.65
N LYS A 350 -38.49 -38.27 28.61
CA LYS A 350 -38.77 -39.41 29.48
C LYS A 350 -38.42 -39.12 30.93
N ALA A 351 -39.46 -39.11 31.73
CA ALA A 351 -39.42 -39.05 33.17
C ALA A 351 -39.00 -40.40 33.80
N SER A 352 -38.30 -40.35 34.89
CA SER A 352 -38.35 -41.20 36.10
C SER A 352 -37.12 -40.85 36.94
N GLY A 353 -37.11 -40.44 38.18
CA GLY A 353 -37.83 -40.97 39.32
C GLY A 353 -36.80 -41.36 40.38
N ARG A 354 -36.95 -40.81 41.62
CA ARG A 354 -36.31 -41.22 42.91
C ARG A 354 -34.93 -40.70 43.22
N ALA A 355 -34.81 -39.84 44.23
CA ALA A 355 -34.98 -40.05 45.70
C ALA A 355 -33.65 -40.33 46.42
N GLY A 356 -33.36 -39.55 47.42
CA GLY A 356 -32.73 -39.97 48.68
C GLY A 356 -31.36 -39.37 48.95
N GLY A 357 -31.28 -38.48 49.90
CA GLY A 357 -30.64 -38.77 51.18
C GLY A 357 -29.25 -38.22 51.34
N ASP A 358 -29.25 -37.42 52.32
CA ASP A 358 -28.27 -36.85 53.26
C ASP A 358 -27.49 -35.62 52.83
#